data_bab357af431ec428c7ca5df6e55809a5
#
_entry.id   bab357af431ec428c7ca5df6e55809a5
#
_cell.length_a   1.000
_cell.length_b   1.000
_cell.length_c   1.000
_cell.angle_alpha   90.00
_cell.angle_beta   90.00
_cell.angle_gamma   90.00
#
_symmetry.space_group_name_H-M   'P 1'
#
loop_
_entity.id
_entity.type
_entity.pdbx_description
1 polymer ?
#
loop_
_entity_poly.entity_id
_entity_poly.type
_entity_poly.pdbx_seq_one_letter_code
_entity_poly.pdbx_strand_id
1 'polypeptide(L)'
;MLNYIAAGLLAYALTTTAFQRPGRTDPISPIVDWNATFPRLEGGQLHLGFVLALLAAVAVWWILDRSTTGFAIRAVGANPHAAATAGMSVAATTIITMVLAGGLAGLAGAQAALGPTASGVPVPLSAGIVGSIGFDAITVALLGRSKPLGTVLAGLLFGGLHAGGLAMQSIAQTPLTLTTVLQALIVLFVAAPALIHRILPFVQARRAQAIAPVPEGGLA
;
A
#
# COMPACT_ATOMS: atom_id res chain seq x y z
N MET A 1 14.49 -9.60 -4.30
CA MET A 1 14.77 -10.72 -5.21
C MET A 1 13.49 -11.22 -5.89
N LEU A 2 12.48 -11.73 -5.16
CA LEU A 2 11.24 -12.28 -5.74
C LEU A 2 10.49 -11.32 -6.67
N ASN A 3 10.47 -10.02 -6.36
CA ASN A 3 9.83 -9.01 -7.21
C ASN A 3 10.47 -8.92 -8.61
N TYR A 4 11.78 -9.00 -8.68
CA TYR A 4 12.50 -9.02 -9.99
C TYR A 4 12.24 -10.30 -10.78
N ILE A 5 12.13 -11.44 -10.07
CA ILE A 5 11.76 -12.72 -10.70
C ILE A 5 10.35 -12.63 -11.27
N ALA A 6 9.40 -12.09 -10.51
CA ALA A 6 8.02 -11.89 -10.97
C ALA A 6 7.94 -10.93 -12.16
N ALA A 7 8.68 -9.82 -12.13
CA ALA A 7 8.77 -8.88 -13.25
C ALA A 7 9.40 -9.53 -14.50
N GLY A 8 10.45 -10.33 -14.32
CA GLY A 8 11.08 -11.10 -15.40
C GLY A 8 10.13 -12.14 -15.98
N LEU A 9 9.38 -12.85 -15.15
CA LEU A 9 8.35 -13.81 -15.59
C LEU A 9 7.25 -13.13 -16.39
N LEU A 10 6.76 -11.97 -15.92
CA LEU A 10 5.78 -11.18 -16.64
C LEU A 10 6.32 -10.73 -18.00
N ALA A 11 7.54 -10.19 -18.04
CA ALA A 11 8.18 -9.76 -19.28
C ALA A 11 8.33 -10.93 -20.25
N TYR A 12 8.77 -12.09 -19.77
CA TYR A 12 8.87 -13.32 -20.58
C TYR A 12 7.50 -13.79 -21.08
N ALA A 13 6.49 -13.81 -20.22
CA ALA A 13 5.13 -14.19 -20.63
C ALA A 13 4.60 -13.30 -21.76
N LEU A 14 4.86 -11.99 -21.68
CA LEU A 14 4.43 -11.03 -22.71
C LEU A 14 5.17 -11.16 -24.05
N THR A 15 6.31 -11.87 -24.11
CA THR A 15 6.99 -12.20 -25.36
C THR A 15 6.50 -13.51 -26.00
N THR A 16 5.71 -14.29 -25.24
CA THR A 16 5.14 -15.56 -25.73
C THR A 16 3.93 -15.29 -26.62
N THR A 17 3.82 -15.99 -27.74
CA THR A 17 2.74 -15.82 -28.71
C THR A 17 1.32 -15.95 -28.13
N ALA A 18 1.17 -16.65 -27.00
CA ALA A 18 -0.11 -16.83 -26.32
C ALA A 18 -0.60 -15.54 -25.61
N PHE A 19 0.31 -14.68 -25.17
CA PHE A 19 -0.01 -13.47 -24.39
C PHE A 19 0.37 -12.18 -25.10
N GLN A 20 1.16 -12.27 -26.18
CA GLN A 20 1.58 -11.12 -26.96
C GLN A 20 0.48 -10.67 -27.92
N ARG A 21 0.35 -9.37 -28.12
CA ARG A 21 -0.58 -8.80 -29.09
C ARG A 21 -0.18 -9.18 -30.51
N PRO A 22 -1.10 -9.77 -31.32
CA PRO A 22 -0.80 -10.15 -32.70
C PRO A 22 -0.31 -8.96 -33.53
N GLY A 23 0.75 -9.18 -34.31
CA GLY A 23 1.30 -8.17 -35.24
C GLY A 23 2.22 -7.13 -34.61
N ARG A 24 2.62 -7.30 -33.34
CA ARG A 24 3.60 -6.42 -32.68
C ARG A 24 4.76 -7.24 -32.09
N THR A 25 5.92 -6.62 -32.04
CA THR A 25 7.15 -7.21 -31.46
C THR A 25 7.38 -6.75 -30.02
N ASP A 26 6.64 -5.71 -29.57
CA ASP A 26 6.76 -5.18 -28.19
C ASP A 26 6.13 -6.17 -27.20
N PRO A 27 6.67 -6.30 -25.96
CA PRO A 27 6.12 -7.15 -24.91
C PRO A 27 4.88 -6.50 -24.29
N ILE A 28 3.76 -6.49 -25.03
CA ILE A 28 2.48 -5.90 -24.64
C ILE A 28 1.38 -6.92 -24.93
N SER A 29 0.44 -7.06 -23.98
CA SER A 29 -0.73 -7.93 -24.16
C SER A 29 -1.75 -7.36 -25.15
N PRO A 30 -2.66 -8.18 -25.68
CA PRO A 30 -3.89 -7.70 -26.28
C PRO A 30 -4.64 -6.77 -25.29
N ILE A 31 -5.47 -5.88 -25.82
CA ILE A 31 -6.36 -5.06 -25.01
C ILE A 31 -7.42 -5.96 -24.41
N VAL A 32 -7.68 -5.80 -23.13
CA VAL A 32 -8.73 -6.54 -22.42
C VAL A 32 -10.10 -6.14 -22.97
N ASP A 33 -10.97 -7.12 -23.21
CA ASP A 33 -12.33 -6.84 -23.66
C ASP A 33 -13.11 -5.99 -22.66
N TRP A 34 -13.97 -5.11 -23.17
CA TRP A 34 -14.79 -4.22 -22.35
C TRP A 34 -15.62 -4.95 -21.29
N ASN A 35 -16.09 -6.15 -21.59
CA ASN A 35 -16.88 -6.98 -20.68
C ASN A 35 -16.04 -7.54 -19.50
N ALA A 36 -14.73 -7.58 -19.65
CA ALA A 36 -13.80 -8.05 -18.62
C ALA A 36 -13.19 -6.91 -17.78
N THR A 37 -13.45 -5.65 -18.15
CA THR A 37 -13.02 -4.49 -17.36
C THR A 37 -14.02 -4.20 -16.24
N PHE A 38 -13.52 -3.58 -15.16
CA PHE A 38 -14.41 -3.15 -14.08
C PHE A 38 -15.44 -2.13 -14.60
N PRO A 39 -16.75 -2.39 -14.45
CA PRO A 39 -17.78 -1.45 -14.84
C PRO A 39 -17.61 -0.13 -14.05
N ARG A 40 -17.82 0.98 -14.75
CA ARG A 40 -17.82 2.31 -14.15
C ARG A 40 -19.12 2.52 -13.38
N LEU A 41 -19.02 3.18 -12.25
CA LEU A 41 -20.20 3.67 -11.55
C LEU A 41 -20.79 4.86 -12.33
N GLU A 42 -22.09 4.84 -12.51
CA GLU A 42 -22.81 5.88 -13.25
C GLU A 42 -22.49 7.27 -12.68
N GLY A 43 -22.05 8.18 -13.54
CA GLY A 43 -21.82 9.59 -13.23
C GLY A 43 -20.39 9.98 -12.82
N GLY A 44 -19.40 9.05 -12.81
CA GLY A 44 -18.06 9.40 -12.36
C GLY A 44 -16.90 8.64 -13.03
N GLN A 45 -15.68 8.99 -12.65
CA GLN A 45 -14.45 8.28 -13.02
C GLN A 45 -14.19 7.05 -12.12
N LEU A 46 -15.07 6.81 -11.13
CA LEU A 46 -14.96 5.70 -10.20
C LEU A 46 -15.42 4.40 -10.87
N HIS A 47 -14.68 3.34 -10.65
CA HIS A 47 -15.01 2.00 -11.13
C HIS A 47 -15.17 1.03 -9.95
N LEU A 48 -15.79 -0.13 -10.18
CA LEU A 48 -16.03 -1.15 -9.14
C LEU A 48 -14.78 -1.58 -8.39
N GLY A 49 -13.59 -1.45 -8.98
CA GLY A 49 -12.32 -1.70 -8.30
C GLY A 49 -12.10 -0.86 -7.05
N PHE A 50 -12.63 0.37 -7.00
CA PHE A 50 -12.57 1.20 -5.80
C PHE A 50 -13.42 0.62 -4.66
N VAL A 51 -14.63 0.13 -4.98
CA VAL A 51 -15.50 -0.55 -4.01
C VAL A 51 -14.84 -1.82 -3.50
N LEU A 52 -14.21 -2.59 -4.39
CA LEU A 52 -13.46 -3.79 -4.03
C LEU A 52 -12.28 -3.47 -3.09
N ALA A 53 -11.57 -2.38 -3.32
CA ALA A 53 -10.50 -1.94 -2.42
C ALA A 53 -11.02 -1.56 -1.03
N LEU A 54 -12.18 -0.87 -0.94
CA LEU A 54 -12.82 -0.57 0.34
C LEU A 54 -13.30 -1.84 1.05
N LEU A 55 -13.89 -2.77 0.34
CA LEU A 55 -14.30 -4.06 0.89
C LEU A 55 -13.09 -4.86 1.40
N ALA A 56 -11.97 -4.86 0.66
CA ALA A 56 -10.74 -5.48 1.11
C ALA A 56 -10.20 -4.82 2.39
N ALA A 57 -10.25 -3.49 2.49
CA ALA A 57 -9.85 -2.77 3.70
C ALA A 57 -10.74 -3.11 4.91
N VAL A 58 -12.05 -3.22 4.71
CA VAL A 58 -13.00 -3.65 5.74
C VAL A 58 -12.73 -5.10 6.15
N ALA A 59 -12.47 -6.00 5.19
CA ALA A 59 -12.15 -7.39 5.46
C ALA A 59 -10.86 -7.51 6.29
N VAL A 60 -9.81 -6.77 5.92
CA VAL A 60 -8.55 -6.73 6.68
C VAL A 60 -8.78 -6.17 8.09
N TRP A 61 -9.55 -5.10 8.22
CA TRP A 61 -9.91 -4.57 9.53
C TRP A 61 -10.62 -5.62 10.38
N TRP A 62 -11.63 -6.30 9.82
CA TRP A 62 -12.36 -7.35 10.52
C TRP A 62 -11.45 -8.53 10.92
N ILE A 63 -10.60 -8.99 10.00
CA ILE A 63 -9.64 -10.07 10.29
C ILE A 63 -8.70 -9.66 11.42
N LEU A 64 -8.13 -8.46 11.37
CA LEU A 64 -7.14 -8.03 12.36
C LEU A 64 -7.77 -7.76 13.73
N ASP A 65 -8.96 -7.15 13.80
CA ASP A 65 -9.52 -6.69 15.07
C ASP A 65 -10.54 -7.65 15.68
N ARG A 66 -11.16 -8.51 14.88
CA ARG A 66 -12.28 -9.36 15.31
C ARG A 66 -12.01 -10.87 15.20
N SER A 67 -10.88 -11.31 14.60
CA SER A 67 -10.60 -12.73 14.45
C SER A 67 -9.48 -13.22 15.37
N THR A 68 -9.51 -14.52 15.67
CA THR A 68 -8.42 -15.23 16.38
C THR A 68 -7.11 -15.21 15.60
N THR A 69 -7.19 -15.27 14.27
CA THR A 69 -6.04 -15.14 13.36
C THR A 69 -5.38 -13.77 13.50
N GLY A 70 -6.17 -12.68 13.56
CA GLY A 70 -5.65 -11.34 13.78
C GLY A 70 -4.98 -11.18 15.14
N PHE A 71 -5.53 -11.80 16.17
CA PHE A 71 -4.87 -11.85 17.47
C PHE A 71 -3.51 -12.55 17.39
N ALA A 72 -3.43 -13.71 16.75
CA ALA A 72 -2.19 -14.46 16.55
C ALA A 72 -1.16 -13.66 15.75
N ILE A 73 -1.59 -12.99 14.68
CA ILE A 73 -0.72 -12.12 13.86
C ILE A 73 -0.11 -10.99 14.71
N ARG A 74 -0.90 -10.33 15.53
CA ARG A 74 -0.42 -9.24 16.40
C ARG A 74 0.49 -9.76 17.53
N ALA A 75 0.16 -10.90 18.14
CA ALA A 75 0.94 -11.51 19.20
C ALA A 75 2.32 -11.95 18.69
N VAL A 76 2.37 -12.67 17.56
CA VAL A 76 3.62 -13.11 16.92
C VAL A 76 4.43 -11.89 16.43
N GLY A 77 3.77 -10.85 15.90
CA GLY A 77 4.43 -9.63 15.48
C GLY A 77 5.05 -8.83 16.63
N ALA A 78 4.43 -8.87 17.83
CA ALA A 78 4.95 -8.19 19.01
C ALA A 78 6.15 -8.95 19.63
N ASN A 79 6.00 -10.24 19.83
CA ASN A 79 7.09 -11.10 20.34
C ASN A 79 6.87 -12.56 19.93
N PRO A 80 7.62 -13.07 18.93
CA PRO A 80 7.46 -14.43 18.44
C PRO A 80 7.81 -15.50 19.49
N HIS A 81 8.77 -15.22 20.39
CA HIS A 81 9.15 -16.16 21.44
C HIS A 81 8.05 -16.29 22.50
N ALA A 82 7.47 -15.17 22.93
CA ALA A 82 6.35 -15.19 23.89
C ALA A 82 5.10 -15.85 23.27
N ALA A 83 4.83 -15.63 21.99
CA ALA A 83 3.74 -16.28 21.29
C ALA A 83 3.93 -17.81 21.20
N ALA A 84 5.15 -18.26 20.93
CA ALA A 84 5.49 -19.69 20.90
C ALA A 84 5.30 -20.35 22.26
N THR A 85 5.73 -19.72 23.35
CA THR A 85 5.51 -20.23 24.72
C THR A 85 4.04 -20.26 25.11
N ALA A 86 3.22 -19.38 24.55
CA ALA A 86 1.76 -19.40 24.69
C ALA A 86 1.05 -20.44 23.79
N GLY A 87 1.82 -21.31 23.10
CA GLY A 87 1.28 -22.39 22.25
C GLY A 87 0.89 -21.96 20.83
N MET A 88 1.22 -20.74 20.39
CA MET A 88 0.91 -20.27 19.05
C MET A 88 1.98 -20.76 18.05
N SER A 89 1.56 -21.26 16.89
CA SER A 89 2.48 -21.63 15.82
C SER A 89 2.95 -20.39 15.07
N VAL A 90 4.19 -19.97 15.33
CA VAL A 90 4.82 -18.81 14.65
C VAL A 90 4.90 -19.05 13.14
N ALA A 91 5.28 -20.26 12.70
CA ALA A 91 5.40 -20.61 11.30
C ALA A 91 4.05 -20.51 10.56
N ALA A 92 3.00 -21.13 11.12
CA ALA A 92 1.66 -21.06 10.51
C ALA A 92 1.13 -19.63 10.43
N THR A 93 1.31 -18.85 11.50
CA THR A 93 0.88 -17.44 11.53
C THR A 93 1.62 -16.60 10.48
N THR A 94 2.93 -16.81 10.31
CA THR A 94 3.71 -16.13 9.28
C THR A 94 3.25 -16.49 7.87
N ILE A 95 3.00 -17.77 7.61
CA ILE A 95 2.49 -18.24 6.30
C ILE A 95 1.14 -17.59 6.01
N ILE A 96 0.20 -17.60 6.96
CA ILE A 96 -1.13 -16.98 6.79
C ILE A 96 -0.98 -15.48 6.49
N THR A 97 -0.11 -14.79 7.21
CA THR A 97 0.13 -13.36 6.98
C THR A 97 0.66 -13.09 5.57
N MET A 98 1.62 -13.92 5.10
CA MET A 98 2.18 -13.79 3.76
C MET A 98 1.16 -14.12 2.67
N VAL A 99 0.30 -15.12 2.87
CA VAL A 99 -0.78 -15.46 1.94
C VAL A 99 -1.80 -14.32 1.84
N LEU A 100 -2.19 -13.73 2.98
CA LEU A 100 -3.09 -12.57 3.00
C LEU A 100 -2.47 -11.36 2.30
N ALA A 101 -1.20 -11.05 2.58
CA ALA A 101 -0.49 -9.95 1.94
C ALA A 101 -0.34 -10.17 0.42
N GLY A 102 0.02 -11.40 0.01
CA GLY A 102 0.11 -11.77 -1.40
C GLY A 102 -1.24 -11.72 -2.12
N GLY A 103 -2.31 -12.16 -1.47
CA GLY A 103 -3.68 -12.06 -1.99
C GLY A 103 -4.11 -10.61 -2.23
N LEU A 104 -3.84 -9.72 -1.28
CA LEU A 104 -4.12 -8.28 -1.42
C LEU A 104 -3.27 -7.62 -2.53
N ALA A 105 -2.00 -8.01 -2.65
CA ALA A 105 -1.13 -7.56 -3.73
C ALA A 105 -1.64 -8.06 -5.10
N GLY A 106 -2.13 -9.30 -5.17
CA GLY A 106 -2.76 -9.86 -6.36
C GLY A 106 -4.03 -9.10 -6.76
N LEU A 107 -4.89 -8.74 -5.79
CA LEU A 107 -6.06 -7.88 -6.03
C LEU A 107 -5.67 -6.49 -6.56
N ALA A 108 -4.62 -5.89 -6.02
CA ALA A 108 -4.10 -4.61 -6.51
C ALA A 108 -3.57 -4.73 -7.95
N GLY A 109 -2.88 -5.84 -8.28
CA GLY A 109 -2.43 -6.15 -9.64
C GLY A 109 -3.61 -6.34 -10.61
N ALA A 110 -4.64 -7.08 -10.18
CA ALA A 110 -5.87 -7.25 -10.96
C ALA A 110 -6.57 -5.91 -11.21
N GLN A 111 -6.61 -5.03 -10.21
CA GLN A 111 -7.18 -3.69 -10.36
C GLN A 111 -6.37 -2.82 -11.33
N ALA A 112 -5.03 -2.92 -11.31
CA ALA A 112 -4.18 -2.20 -12.26
C ALA A 112 -4.35 -2.69 -13.69
N ALA A 113 -4.59 -4.00 -13.89
CA ALA A 113 -4.76 -4.62 -15.20
C ALA A 113 -6.17 -4.45 -15.78
N LEU A 114 -7.20 -4.53 -14.92
CA LEU A 114 -8.62 -4.52 -15.34
C LEU A 114 -9.30 -3.17 -15.12
N GLY A 115 -8.64 -2.24 -14.43
CA GLY A 115 -9.15 -0.88 -14.21
C GLY A 115 -9.07 -0.06 -15.49
N PRO A 116 -10.20 0.51 -15.98
CA PRO A 116 -10.16 1.41 -17.12
C PRO A 116 -9.43 2.72 -16.76
N THR A 117 -8.73 3.31 -17.73
CA THR A 117 -8.15 4.66 -17.58
C THR A 117 -9.23 5.71 -17.31
N ALA A 118 -8.82 6.92 -16.93
CA ALA A 118 -9.75 8.06 -16.77
C ALA A 118 -10.58 8.33 -18.05
N SER A 119 -10.01 8.07 -19.24
CA SER A 119 -10.70 8.15 -20.53
C SER A 119 -11.60 6.94 -20.84
N GLY A 120 -11.60 5.90 -19.98
CA GLY A 120 -12.40 4.71 -20.16
C GLY A 120 -11.76 3.62 -21.02
N VAL A 121 -10.61 3.85 -21.57
CA VAL A 121 -9.95 2.88 -22.44
C VAL A 121 -9.24 1.82 -21.58
N PRO A 122 -9.42 0.52 -21.87
CA PRO A 122 -8.67 -0.55 -21.24
C PRO A 122 -7.17 -0.40 -21.51
N VAL A 123 -6.35 -0.64 -20.49
CA VAL A 123 -4.90 -0.57 -20.61
C VAL A 123 -4.35 -1.96 -20.95
N PRO A 124 -3.53 -2.10 -22.02
CA PRO A 124 -2.85 -3.36 -22.25
C PRO A 124 -1.84 -3.64 -21.15
N LEU A 125 -1.70 -4.90 -20.77
CA LEU A 125 -0.70 -5.32 -19.79
C LEU A 125 0.69 -5.13 -20.38
N SER A 126 1.55 -4.43 -19.66
CA SER A 126 2.95 -4.21 -20.02
C SER A 126 3.85 -4.49 -18.82
N ALA A 127 5.13 -4.74 -19.05
CA ALA A 127 6.09 -5.00 -17.98
C ALA A 127 6.21 -3.82 -16.98
N GLY A 128 5.85 -2.60 -17.42
CA GLY A 128 5.89 -1.38 -16.59
C GLY A 128 4.63 -1.12 -15.76
N ILE A 129 3.57 -1.94 -15.87
CA ILE A 129 2.28 -1.68 -15.20
C ILE A 129 2.40 -1.65 -13.67
N VAL A 130 3.34 -2.39 -13.11
CA VAL A 130 3.58 -2.44 -11.66
C VAL A 130 4.39 -1.21 -11.19
N GLY A 131 5.28 -0.68 -12.02
CA GLY A 131 6.08 0.52 -11.79
C GLY A 131 6.56 0.72 -10.35
N SER A 132 6.31 1.90 -9.79
CA SER A 132 6.63 2.28 -8.40
C SER A 132 5.53 1.94 -7.39
N ILE A 133 4.41 1.34 -7.81
CA ILE A 133 3.21 1.13 -6.96
C ILE A 133 3.56 0.46 -5.62
N GLY A 134 4.50 -0.50 -5.62
CA GLY A 134 4.94 -1.18 -4.40
C GLY A 134 5.63 -0.24 -3.41
N PHE A 135 6.47 0.68 -3.88
CA PHE A 135 7.12 1.69 -3.03
C PHE A 135 6.13 2.73 -2.54
N ASP A 136 5.22 3.18 -3.40
CA ASP A 136 4.15 4.10 -3.03
C ASP A 136 3.23 3.48 -1.97
N ALA A 137 2.94 2.18 -2.07
CA ALA A 137 2.16 1.45 -1.08
C ALA A 137 2.84 1.39 0.30
N ILE A 138 4.17 1.23 0.36
CA ILE A 138 4.92 1.29 1.62
C ILE A 138 4.74 2.67 2.27
N THR A 139 4.86 3.71 1.47
CA THR A 139 4.70 5.11 1.90
C THR A 139 3.32 5.38 2.47
N VAL A 140 2.28 4.92 1.75
CA VAL A 140 0.88 5.01 2.17
C VAL A 140 0.64 4.22 3.46
N ALA A 141 1.21 3.02 3.59
CA ALA A 141 1.08 2.19 4.80
C ALA A 141 1.74 2.84 6.02
N LEU A 142 2.93 3.43 5.85
CA LEU A 142 3.62 4.17 6.92
C LEU A 142 2.83 5.41 7.35
N LEU A 143 2.31 6.19 6.38
CA LEU A 143 1.44 7.34 6.65
C LEU A 143 0.17 6.91 7.39
N GLY A 144 -0.44 5.80 6.98
CA GLY A 144 -1.61 5.20 7.62
C GLY A 144 -1.32 4.53 8.97
N ARG A 145 -0.04 4.56 9.44
CA ARG A 145 0.42 3.91 10.69
C ARG A 145 0.09 2.41 10.72
N SER A 146 0.10 1.75 9.59
CA SER A 146 -0.23 0.33 9.39
C SER A 146 -1.62 -0.06 9.95
N LYS A 147 -2.55 0.89 10.05
CA LYS A 147 -3.95 0.65 10.43
C LYS A 147 -4.82 0.67 9.18
N PRO A 148 -5.79 -0.25 9.01
CA PRO A 148 -6.60 -0.33 7.81
C PRO A 148 -7.30 0.99 7.45
N LEU A 149 -7.96 1.63 8.41
CA LEU A 149 -8.60 2.93 8.20
C LEU A 149 -7.60 4.04 7.84
N GLY A 150 -6.46 4.07 8.54
CA GLY A 150 -5.39 5.04 8.25
C GLY A 150 -4.81 4.85 6.84
N THR A 151 -4.64 3.60 6.40
CA THR A 151 -4.14 3.27 5.06
C THR A 151 -5.14 3.69 3.98
N VAL A 152 -6.45 3.53 4.22
CA VAL A 152 -7.49 4.02 3.29
C VAL A 152 -7.42 5.54 3.15
N LEU A 153 -7.36 6.28 4.26
CA LEU A 153 -7.27 7.75 4.23
C LEU A 153 -5.97 8.23 3.57
N ALA A 154 -4.84 7.59 3.88
CA ALA A 154 -3.57 7.88 3.23
C ALA A 154 -3.61 7.57 1.72
N GLY A 155 -4.22 6.45 1.34
CA GLY A 155 -4.42 6.07 -0.06
C GLY A 155 -5.27 7.08 -0.83
N LEU A 156 -6.35 7.58 -0.22
CA LEU A 156 -7.18 8.63 -0.81
C LEU A 156 -6.39 9.94 -0.99
N LEU A 157 -5.59 10.31 0.00
CA LEU A 157 -4.72 11.49 -0.09
C LEU A 157 -3.72 11.36 -1.24
N PHE A 158 -2.99 10.25 -1.31
CA PHE A 158 -1.99 10.01 -2.36
C PHE A 158 -2.63 9.88 -3.75
N GLY A 159 -3.76 9.18 -3.84
CA GLY A 159 -4.54 9.08 -5.07
C GLY A 159 -5.05 10.43 -5.54
N GLY A 160 -5.54 11.27 -4.62
CA GLY A 160 -5.96 12.64 -4.92
C GLY A 160 -4.80 13.52 -5.40
N LEU A 161 -3.62 13.43 -4.76
CA LEU A 161 -2.42 14.13 -5.19
C LEU A 161 -1.97 13.69 -6.59
N HIS A 162 -2.02 12.38 -6.86
CA HIS A 162 -1.66 11.85 -8.18
C HIS A 162 -2.64 12.31 -9.26
N ALA A 163 -3.93 12.22 -9.01
CA ALA A 163 -4.98 12.70 -9.93
C ALA A 163 -4.89 14.22 -10.15
N GLY A 164 -4.66 14.99 -9.09
CA GLY A 164 -4.41 16.43 -9.17
C GLY A 164 -3.17 16.78 -9.99
N GLY A 165 -2.08 16.02 -9.83
CA GLY A 165 -0.85 16.16 -10.60
C GLY A 165 -1.06 15.93 -12.10
N LEU A 166 -1.83 14.90 -12.47
CA LEU A 166 -2.20 14.64 -13.87
C LEU A 166 -3.06 15.77 -14.45
N ALA A 167 -4.01 16.30 -13.68
CA ALA A 167 -4.82 17.45 -14.10
C ALA A 167 -3.97 18.71 -14.27
N MET A 168 -3.04 18.99 -13.35
CA MET A 168 -2.10 20.11 -13.47
C MET A 168 -1.17 19.95 -14.68
N GLN A 169 -0.72 18.75 -14.98
CA GLN A 169 0.09 18.50 -16.17
C GLN A 169 -0.68 18.78 -17.45
N SER A 170 -1.95 18.38 -17.52
CA SER A 170 -2.77 18.58 -18.72
C SER A 170 -3.17 20.05 -18.95
N ILE A 171 -3.45 20.80 -17.88
CA ILE A 171 -3.95 22.18 -17.95
C ILE A 171 -2.81 23.20 -17.91
N ALA A 172 -1.87 23.04 -16.97
CA ALA A 172 -0.81 24.02 -16.69
C ALA A 172 0.57 23.58 -17.19
N GLN A 173 0.67 22.45 -17.91
CA GLN A 173 1.94 21.89 -18.42
C GLN A 173 3.01 21.70 -17.32
N THR A 174 2.59 21.54 -16.06
CA THR A 174 3.52 21.33 -14.95
C THR A 174 4.06 19.91 -14.97
N PRO A 175 5.37 19.68 -14.73
CA PRO A 175 5.92 18.34 -14.73
C PRO A 175 5.39 17.52 -13.53
N LEU A 176 5.08 16.23 -13.76
CA LEU A 176 4.62 15.30 -12.71
C LEU A 176 5.63 15.12 -11.56
N THR A 177 6.89 15.44 -11.81
CA THR A 177 7.94 15.42 -10.79
C THR A 177 7.63 16.32 -9.60
N LEU A 178 6.89 17.42 -9.80
CA LEU A 178 6.44 18.30 -8.71
C LEU A 178 5.55 17.53 -7.72
N THR A 179 4.62 16.74 -8.21
CA THR A 179 3.73 15.92 -7.37
C THR A 179 4.54 14.87 -6.59
N THR A 180 5.53 14.25 -7.25
CA THR A 180 6.42 13.27 -6.60
C THR A 180 7.26 13.91 -5.49
N VAL A 181 7.77 15.14 -5.72
CA VAL A 181 8.51 15.89 -4.69
C VAL A 181 7.60 16.24 -3.51
N LEU A 182 6.36 16.67 -3.78
CA LEU A 182 5.36 16.94 -2.73
C LEU A 182 5.05 15.69 -1.90
N GLN A 183 4.85 14.54 -2.55
CA GLN A 183 4.65 13.26 -1.87
C GLN A 183 5.85 12.89 -1.00
N ALA A 184 7.07 13.00 -1.53
CA ALA A 184 8.29 12.72 -0.77
C ALA A 184 8.44 13.63 0.45
N LEU A 185 8.08 14.92 0.32
CA LEU A 185 8.10 15.89 1.41
C LEU A 185 7.09 15.52 2.52
N ILE A 186 5.87 15.15 2.14
CA ILE A 186 4.84 14.68 3.09
C ILE A 186 5.35 13.49 3.89
N VAL A 187 5.94 12.50 3.19
CA VAL A 187 6.51 11.30 3.82
C VAL A 187 7.63 11.67 4.79
N LEU A 188 8.53 12.55 4.36
CA LEU A 188 9.63 13.04 5.20
C LEU A 188 9.10 13.65 6.50
N PHE A 189 8.11 14.54 6.42
CA PHE A 189 7.52 15.17 7.60
C PHE A 189 6.77 14.21 8.50
N VAL A 190 6.11 13.20 7.94
CA VAL A 190 5.40 12.17 8.72
C VAL A 190 6.39 11.20 9.38
N ALA A 191 7.49 10.87 8.71
CA ALA A 191 8.54 10.03 9.26
C ALA A 191 9.45 10.77 10.26
N ALA A 192 9.58 12.10 10.15
CA ALA A 192 10.47 12.91 10.97
C ALA A 192 10.28 12.73 12.49
N PRO A 193 9.06 12.73 13.06
CA PRO A 193 8.89 12.52 14.50
C PRO A 193 9.39 11.15 14.96
N ALA A 194 9.14 10.09 14.21
CA ALA A 194 9.62 8.76 14.53
C ALA A 194 11.16 8.67 14.48
N LEU A 195 11.76 9.35 13.51
CA LEU A 195 13.21 9.45 13.34
C LEU A 195 13.87 10.25 14.47
N ILE A 196 13.29 11.40 14.81
CA ILE A 196 13.78 12.29 15.90
C ILE A 196 13.77 11.54 17.23
N HIS A 197 12.69 10.81 17.54
CA HIS A 197 12.61 10.03 18.79
C HIS A 197 13.64 8.88 18.85
N ARG A 198 14.08 8.37 17.72
CA ARG A 198 15.06 7.28 17.66
C ARG A 198 16.52 7.77 17.68
N ILE A 199 16.79 8.94 17.09
CA ILE A 199 18.15 9.49 16.96
C ILE A 199 18.50 10.37 18.18
N LEU A 200 17.53 11.05 18.78
CA LEU A 200 17.76 11.97 19.90
C LEU A 200 17.10 11.47 21.19
N PRO A 201 17.63 10.44 21.83
CA PRO A 201 17.11 9.94 23.12
C PRO A 201 17.15 10.99 24.23
N PHE A 202 18.00 12.01 24.10
CA PHE A 202 18.10 13.13 25.04
C PHE A 202 16.81 13.95 25.17
N VAL A 203 15.96 13.99 24.13
CA VAL A 203 14.67 14.70 24.16
C VAL A 203 13.67 13.97 25.08
N GLN A 204 13.79 12.65 25.19
CA GLN A 204 12.96 11.85 26.11
C GLN A 204 13.39 12.01 27.56
N ALA A 205 14.70 12.10 27.82
CA ALA A 205 15.22 12.28 29.17
C ALA A 205 14.78 13.63 29.81
N ARG A 206 14.73 14.70 29.02
CA ARG A 206 14.22 15.99 29.49
C ARG A 206 12.73 16.00 29.80
N ARG A 207 11.90 15.26 29.04
CA ARG A 207 10.47 15.13 29.35
C ARG A 207 10.21 14.28 30.59
N ALA A 208 10.97 13.21 30.80
CA ALA A 208 10.86 12.38 32.00
C ALA A 208 11.20 13.16 33.26
N GLN A 209 12.21 14.03 33.23
CA GLN A 209 12.58 14.89 34.34
C GLN A 209 11.57 16.02 34.63
N ALA A 210 10.87 16.51 33.60
CA ALA A 210 9.81 17.52 33.74
C ALA A 210 8.50 16.98 34.34
N ILE A 211 8.29 15.66 34.34
CA ILE A 211 7.09 15.00 34.86
C ILE A 211 7.35 14.31 36.22
N ALA A 212 8.62 14.32 36.72
CA ALA A 212 8.91 13.78 38.03
C ALA A 212 8.13 14.55 39.11
N PRO A 213 7.29 13.88 39.90
CA PRO A 213 6.57 14.56 40.97
C PRO A 213 7.60 15.16 41.94
N VAL A 214 7.35 16.41 42.34
CA VAL A 214 8.12 17.08 43.40
C VAL A 214 8.08 16.19 44.64
N PRO A 215 9.21 15.78 45.22
CA PRO A 215 9.19 14.98 46.44
C PRO A 215 8.49 15.76 47.55
N GLU A 216 7.33 15.25 47.96
CA GLU A 216 6.70 15.67 49.22
C GLU A 216 7.59 15.19 50.38
N GLY A 217 8.56 15.96 50.69
CA GLY A 217 9.50 15.63 51.74
C GLY A 217 9.95 16.84 52.49
N GLY A 218 9.35 17.05 53.65
CA GLY A 218 9.91 17.93 54.64
C GLY A 218 8.94 18.85 55.37
N LEU A 219 7.98 18.29 56.09
CA LEU A 219 7.46 18.90 57.28
C LEU A 219 7.68 17.88 58.41
N ALA A 220 8.80 18.00 59.07
CA ALA A 220 9.03 17.52 60.42
C ALA A 220 9.45 18.72 61.28
#